data_d62353ee8e88b4866e76033148cff9a8
#
_entry.id   d62353ee8e88b4866e76033148cff9a8
#
_cell.length_a   1.000
_cell.length_b   1.000
_cell.length_c   1.000
_cell.angle_alpha   90.00
_cell.angle_beta   90.00
_cell.angle_gamma   90.00
#
_symmetry.space_group_name_H-M   'P 1'
#
loop_
_entity.id
_entity.type
_entity.pdbx_description
1 polymer ?
#
loop_
_entity_poly.entity_id
_entity_poly.type
_entity_poly.pdbx_seq_one_letter_code
_entity_poly.pdbx_strand_id
1 'polypeptide(L)'
;MEQTDTVPYWRLSGFYLVYFATLGVLVPFWSLYLKSLNFDASQIGELIAIIMATKIIAPYLWGWIADHTGQDLLIVRIASILSFFIFALVFVSNSYWWIAFVMMSFSFFWNASLPQFEAMTMNHLGKGVDDYSKIRVWGSLGFIAAVVGVGWLIEIYDVAIVPVTLLVLFGIVILSVFLLPASRKVLQTEKQESILSVVKQPVVLALIVVCFLLQFSHGSYYTFYSIYLQDHGYQSSQIGWLWALGVLAEVILFLYIHRILPKFGHRFLLLLTLALTALRWLLIAFFVESSSIIFLAQLLHAASFGLFHAISISLFHRYFVGKHQGRGQALYASVSFGAGGAVGSLFSGFSWEYFGSTISFVVSALAVCIAFIVTYRYIHVRKGFHNESV
;
A
#
# COMPACT_ATOMS: atom_id res chain seq x y z
N MET A 1 -12.55 27.40 29.43
CA MET A 1 -13.20 27.40 28.09
C MET A 1 -12.51 26.32 27.29
N GLU A 2 -13.10 25.12 27.22
CA GLU A 2 -12.70 24.11 26.25
C GLU A 2 -13.05 24.67 24.87
N GLN A 3 -12.05 25.09 24.11
CA GLN A 3 -12.20 25.27 22.69
C GLN A 3 -12.49 23.86 22.15
N THR A 4 -13.73 23.59 21.77
CA THR A 4 -14.07 22.48 20.91
C THR A 4 -13.42 22.75 19.54
N ASP A 5 -12.14 22.40 19.40
CA ASP A 5 -11.47 22.42 18.11
C ASP A 5 -12.24 21.47 17.19
N THR A 6 -13.07 22.04 16.33
CA THR A 6 -13.82 21.26 15.33
C THR A 6 -12.81 20.56 14.43
N VAL A 7 -12.96 19.23 14.29
CA VAL A 7 -12.10 18.41 13.41
C VAL A 7 -12.06 19.05 12.02
N PRO A 8 -10.88 19.36 11.46
CA PRO A 8 -10.77 20.00 10.14
C PRO A 8 -11.03 18.98 9.01
N TYR A 9 -12.23 18.43 9.00
CA TYR A 9 -12.66 17.31 8.15
C TYR A 9 -12.25 17.45 6.69
N TRP A 10 -12.61 18.57 6.04
CA TRP A 10 -12.36 18.78 4.61
C TRP A 10 -10.88 18.93 4.27
N ARG A 11 -10.09 19.51 5.18
CA ARG A 11 -8.65 19.67 4.98
C ARG A 11 -7.92 18.34 5.09
N LEU A 12 -8.29 17.50 6.06
CA LEU A 12 -7.76 16.15 6.21
C LEU A 12 -8.19 15.24 5.05
N SER A 13 -9.49 15.26 4.71
CA SER A 13 -10.04 14.50 3.58
C SER A 13 -9.41 14.89 2.25
N GLY A 14 -9.17 16.18 2.02
CA GLY A 14 -8.52 16.70 0.82
C GLY A 14 -7.10 16.18 0.65
N PHE A 15 -6.31 16.11 1.72
CA PHE A 15 -4.98 15.51 1.65
C PHE A 15 -5.05 14.01 1.28
N TYR A 16 -5.91 13.22 1.94
CA TYR A 16 -6.08 11.80 1.57
C TYR A 16 -6.48 11.63 0.11
N LEU A 17 -7.44 12.42 -0.36
CA LEU A 17 -7.91 12.38 -1.75
C LEU A 17 -6.74 12.55 -2.71
N VAL A 18 -5.95 13.61 -2.57
CA VAL A 18 -4.87 13.92 -3.51
C VAL A 18 -3.68 12.99 -3.34
N TYR A 19 -3.29 12.63 -2.11
CA TYR A 19 -2.21 11.70 -1.86
C TYR A 19 -2.49 10.32 -2.49
N PHE A 20 -3.71 9.81 -2.33
CA PHE A 20 -4.10 8.53 -2.93
C PHE A 20 -4.40 8.64 -4.43
N ALA A 21 -4.70 9.83 -4.96
CA ALA A 21 -4.70 10.06 -6.39
C ALA A 21 -3.30 9.88 -6.99
N THR A 22 -2.22 10.33 -6.30
CA THR A 22 -0.85 10.04 -6.77
C THR A 22 -0.55 8.54 -6.81
N LEU A 23 -1.05 7.77 -5.84
CA LEU A 23 -0.96 6.30 -5.84
C LEU A 23 -1.76 5.68 -6.98
N GLY A 24 -2.95 6.21 -7.29
CA GLY A 24 -3.80 5.78 -8.39
C GLY A 24 -3.19 6.01 -9.78
N VAL A 25 -2.17 6.86 -9.89
CA VAL A 25 -1.36 7.03 -11.11
C VAL A 25 -0.08 6.20 -11.05
N LEU A 26 0.67 6.32 -9.95
CA LEU A 26 1.98 5.72 -9.80
C LEU A 26 1.92 4.18 -9.89
N VAL A 27 1.02 3.55 -9.14
CA VAL A 27 0.97 2.08 -9.06
C VAL A 27 0.51 1.46 -10.39
N PRO A 28 -0.59 1.89 -11.02
CA PRO A 28 -1.05 1.26 -12.27
C PRO A 28 -0.25 1.61 -13.51
N PHE A 29 0.29 2.84 -13.62
CA PHE A 29 0.78 3.34 -14.91
C PHE A 29 2.28 3.67 -14.96
N TRP A 30 2.98 3.70 -13.82
CA TRP A 30 4.41 4.02 -13.82
C TRP A 30 5.25 2.97 -14.55
N SER A 31 4.94 1.68 -14.35
CA SER A 31 5.63 0.61 -15.07
C SER A 31 5.38 0.65 -16.59
N LEU A 32 4.20 1.08 -17.03
CA LEU A 32 3.93 1.33 -18.46
C LEU A 32 4.80 2.45 -19.02
N TYR A 33 4.99 3.55 -18.26
CA TYR A 33 5.90 4.61 -18.63
C TYR A 33 7.34 4.12 -18.71
N LEU A 34 7.82 3.35 -17.73
CA LEU A 34 9.17 2.77 -17.76
C LEU A 34 9.36 1.85 -18.98
N LYS A 35 8.35 1.04 -19.32
CA LYS A 35 8.37 0.22 -20.54
C LYS A 35 8.48 1.07 -21.81
N SER A 36 7.81 2.22 -21.87
CA SER A 36 7.91 3.13 -23.03
C SER A 36 9.30 3.77 -23.18
N LEU A 37 10.09 3.81 -22.11
CA LEU A 37 11.51 4.21 -22.15
C LEU A 37 12.44 3.07 -22.59
N ASN A 38 11.90 1.92 -23.02
CA ASN A 38 12.60 0.69 -23.42
C ASN A 38 13.37 0.01 -22.29
N PHE A 39 12.94 0.16 -21.03
CA PHE A 39 13.50 -0.64 -19.95
C PHE A 39 12.96 -2.07 -20.03
N ASP A 40 13.86 -3.04 -19.82
CA ASP A 40 13.49 -4.45 -19.73
C ASP A 40 12.74 -4.76 -18.43
N ALA A 41 12.18 -5.96 -18.34
CA ALA A 41 11.35 -6.32 -17.18
C ALA A 41 12.15 -6.38 -15.87
N SER A 42 13.43 -6.79 -15.93
CA SER A 42 14.31 -6.80 -14.76
C SER A 42 14.53 -5.38 -14.24
N GLN A 43 14.86 -4.44 -15.13
CA GLN A 43 15.05 -3.02 -14.80
C GLN A 43 13.78 -2.39 -14.20
N ILE A 44 12.60 -2.67 -14.79
CA ILE A 44 11.31 -2.20 -14.25
C ILE A 44 11.08 -2.77 -12.85
N GLY A 45 11.31 -4.07 -12.67
CA GLY A 45 11.20 -4.73 -11.37
C GLY A 45 12.11 -4.12 -10.30
N GLU A 46 13.36 -3.82 -10.65
CA GLU A 46 14.34 -3.16 -9.78
C GLU A 46 13.89 -1.74 -9.40
N LEU A 47 13.43 -0.94 -10.35
CA LEU A 47 12.97 0.44 -10.10
C LEU A 47 11.74 0.47 -9.18
N ILE A 48 10.79 -0.44 -9.35
CA ILE A 48 9.65 -0.57 -8.43
C ILE A 48 10.10 -1.10 -7.06
N ALA A 49 11.05 -2.05 -7.02
CA ALA A 49 11.61 -2.56 -5.76
C ALA A 49 12.30 -1.46 -4.95
N ILE A 50 13.00 -0.51 -5.60
CA ILE A 50 13.59 0.66 -4.94
C ILE A 50 12.51 1.50 -4.23
N ILE A 51 11.39 1.78 -4.88
CA ILE A 51 10.28 2.53 -4.27
C ILE A 51 9.71 1.78 -3.06
N MET A 52 9.59 0.45 -3.14
CA MET A 52 9.10 -0.37 -2.02
C MET A 52 10.13 -0.47 -0.89
N ALA A 53 11.42 -0.59 -1.20
CA ALA A 53 12.49 -0.68 -0.21
C ALA A 53 12.58 0.58 0.66
N THR A 54 12.33 1.77 0.11
CA THR A 54 12.31 3.00 0.90
C THR A 54 11.23 3.01 1.98
N LYS A 55 10.15 2.22 1.84
CA LYS A 55 9.12 2.03 2.88
C LYS A 55 9.65 1.29 4.13
N ILE A 56 10.79 0.62 4.02
CA ILE A 56 11.43 -0.02 5.18
C ILE A 56 12.08 1.02 6.08
N ILE A 57 12.77 1.99 5.49
CA ILE A 57 13.65 2.92 6.20
C ILE A 57 12.97 4.26 6.47
N ALA A 58 12.32 4.84 5.47
CA ALA A 58 11.82 6.21 5.54
C ALA A 58 10.81 6.44 6.69
N PRO A 59 9.78 5.59 6.92
CA PRO A 59 8.83 5.81 8.00
C PRO A 59 9.49 5.79 9.39
N TYR A 60 10.50 4.93 9.60
CA TYR A 60 11.22 4.85 10.87
C TYR A 60 12.07 6.08 11.13
N LEU A 61 12.85 6.50 10.13
CA LEU A 61 13.72 7.65 10.27
C LEU A 61 12.91 8.93 10.49
N TRP A 62 11.90 9.16 9.66
CA TRP A 62 11.07 10.34 9.74
C TRP A 62 10.16 10.33 10.97
N GLY A 63 9.67 9.15 11.39
CA GLY A 63 8.96 8.97 12.65
C GLY A 63 9.84 9.32 13.85
N TRP A 64 11.09 8.84 13.87
CA TRP A 64 12.04 9.18 14.91
C TRP A 64 12.31 10.69 14.98
N ILE A 65 12.51 11.37 13.84
CA ILE A 65 12.69 12.82 13.77
C ILE A 65 11.43 13.52 14.30
N ALA A 66 10.23 13.07 13.89
CA ALA A 66 8.96 13.62 14.35
C ALA A 66 8.76 13.50 15.86
N ASP A 67 9.12 12.33 16.43
CA ASP A 67 9.02 12.06 17.86
C ASP A 67 9.94 12.95 18.69
N HIS A 68 11.15 13.25 18.19
CA HIS A 68 12.11 14.10 18.89
C HIS A 68 11.86 15.60 18.72
N THR A 69 11.32 16.00 17.57
CA THR A 69 11.10 17.42 17.27
C THR A 69 9.68 17.91 17.59
N GLY A 70 8.72 17.00 17.65
CA GLY A 70 7.29 17.34 17.78
C GLY A 70 6.71 18.09 16.56
N GLN A 71 7.39 18.04 15.40
CA GLN A 71 7.07 18.87 14.24
C GLN A 71 6.53 18.05 13.06
N ASP A 72 5.51 17.22 13.31
CA ASP A 72 4.92 16.32 12.29
C ASP A 72 4.51 17.08 11.02
N LEU A 73 3.83 18.23 11.17
CA LEU A 73 3.37 19.03 10.01
C LEU A 73 4.54 19.60 9.20
N LEU A 74 5.62 20.04 9.85
CA LEU A 74 6.80 20.54 9.15
C LEU A 74 7.47 19.43 8.34
N ILE A 75 7.55 18.23 8.89
CA ILE A 75 8.08 17.05 8.19
C ILE A 75 7.24 16.73 6.97
N VAL A 76 5.90 16.69 7.08
CA VAL A 76 5.01 16.44 5.94
C VAL A 76 5.19 17.52 4.86
N ARG A 77 5.35 18.78 5.23
CA ARG A 77 5.61 19.88 4.29
C ARG A 77 6.93 19.73 3.56
N ILE A 78 8.03 19.53 4.31
CA ILE A 78 9.37 19.34 3.72
C ILE A 78 9.39 18.12 2.83
N ALA A 79 8.84 16.99 3.29
CA ALA A 79 8.78 15.74 2.51
C ALA A 79 7.99 15.91 1.21
N SER A 80 6.85 16.61 1.24
CA SER A 80 6.04 16.87 0.05
C SER A 80 6.76 17.78 -0.95
N ILE A 81 7.41 18.85 -0.47
CA ILE A 81 8.18 19.76 -1.33
C ILE A 81 9.36 19.05 -1.98
N LEU A 82 10.15 18.31 -1.19
CA LEU A 82 11.30 17.57 -1.72
C LEU A 82 10.88 16.47 -2.69
N SER A 83 9.79 15.75 -2.40
CA SER A 83 9.24 14.75 -3.33
C SER A 83 8.89 15.37 -4.68
N PHE A 84 8.26 16.53 -4.71
CA PHE A 84 7.90 17.25 -5.93
C PHE A 84 9.14 17.63 -6.75
N PHE A 85 10.10 18.36 -6.15
CA PHE A 85 11.27 18.82 -6.86
C PHE A 85 12.19 17.69 -7.31
N ILE A 86 12.36 16.65 -6.50
CA ILE A 86 13.17 15.49 -6.86
C ILE A 86 12.46 14.70 -7.97
N PHE A 87 11.13 14.50 -7.89
CA PHE A 87 10.40 13.82 -8.95
C PHE A 87 10.48 14.58 -10.27
N ALA A 88 10.49 15.93 -10.27
CA ALA A 88 10.65 16.73 -11.47
C ALA A 88 11.97 16.42 -12.23
N LEU A 89 12.99 15.90 -11.56
CA LEU A 89 14.23 15.48 -12.19
C LEU A 89 14.06 14.27 -13.14
N VAL A 90 12.90 13.59 -13.12
CA VAL A 90 12.60 12.53 -14.08
C VAL A 90 12.64 13.00 -15.53
N PHE A 91 12.39 14.30 -15.77
CA PHE A 91 12.41 14.90 -17.10
C PHE A 91 13.82 15.27 -17.60
N VAL A 92 14.86 15.11 -16.79
CA VAL A 92 16.24 15.50 -17.14
C VAL A 92 16.93 14.42 -17.96
N SER A 93 16.70 13.14 -17.66
CA SER A 93 17.34 12.03 -18.38
C SER A 93 16.53 10.74 -18.27
N ASN A 94 16.51 9.97 -19.35
CA ASN A 94 15.88 8.66 -19.41
C ASN A 94 16.86 7.50 -19.10
N SER A 95 18.09 7.81 -18.63
CA SER A 95 19.04 6.74 -18.29
C SER A 95 18.58 5.98 -17.06
N TYR A 96 18.81 4.66 -17.04
CA TYR A 96 18.41 3.78 -15.94
C TYR A 96 18.92 4.27 -14.59
N TRP A 97 20.21 4.59 -14.47
CA TRP A 97 20.79 5.03 -13.20
C TRP A 97 20.25 6.37 -12.71
N TRP A 98 19.89 7.26 -13.65
CA TRP A 98 19.26 8.53 -13.31
C TRP A 98 17.84 8.30 -12.77
N ILE A 99 17.04 7.50 -13.45
CA ILE A 99 15.70 7.16 -12.99
C ILE A 99 15.76 6.42 -11.64
N ALA A 100 16.70 5.48 -11.45
CA ALA A 100 16.91 4.79 -10.18
C ALA A 100 17.23 5.76 -9.04
N PHE A 101 18.14 6.72 -9.27
CA PHE A 101 18.45 7.78 -8.31
C PHE A 101 17.22 8.63 -7.97
N VAL A 102 16.46 9.06 -8.98
CA VAL A 102 15.25 9.85 -8.77
C VAL A 102 14.21 9.04 -8.00
N MET A 103 13.95 7.77 -8.39
CA MET A 103 12.99 6.90 -7.72
C MET A 103 13.35 6.67 -6.24
N MET A 104 14.61 6.40 -5.94
CA MET A 104 15.08 6.23 -4.57
C MET A 104 14.91 7.51 -3.75
N SER A 105 15.34 8.62 -4.28
CA SER A 105 15.37 9.89 -3.55
C SER A 105 13.96 10.45 -3.33
N PHE A 106 13.11 10.49 -4.37
CA PHE A 106 11.75 11.00 -4.21
C PHE A 106 10.91 10.12 -3.30
N SER A 107 10.99 8.78 -3.46
CA SER A 107 10.19 7.86 -2.66
C SER A 107 10.60 7.82 -1.20
N PHE A 108 11.86 8.10 -0.88
CA PHE A 108 12.34 8.25 0.50
C PHE A 108 11.61 9.40 1.23
N PHE A 109 11.43 10.54 0.57
CA PHE A 109 10.66 11.65 1.14
C PHE A 109 9.16 11.40 1.07
N TRP A 110 8.65 10.89 -0.05
CA TRP A 110 7.23 10.65 -0.23
C TRP A 110 6.67 9.65 0.78
N ASN A 111 7.40 8.55 1.06
CA ASN A 111 7.00 7.55 2.04
C ASN A 111 7.07 8.04 3.50
N ALA A 112 7.64 9.21 3.77
CA ALA A 112 7.56 9.88 5.06
C ALA A 112 6.19 10.53 5.32
N SER A 113 5.52 11.03 4.28
CA SER A 113 4.36 11.91 4.42
C SER A 113 3.14 11.21 4.99
N LEU A 114 2.78 10.03 4.49
CA LEU A 114 1.53 9.36 4.89
C LEU A 114 1.51 8.95 6.36
N PRO A 115 2.53 8.28 6.93
CA PRO A 115 2.52 7.87 8.33
C PRO A 115 2.42 9.06 9.30
N GLN A 116 3.13 10.17 9.00
CA GLN A 116 3.07 11.39 9.81
C GLN A 116 1.69 12.04 9.71
N PHE A 117 1.12 12.06 8.50
CA PHE A 117 -0.22 12.59 8.29
C PHE A 117 -1.31 11.76 8.98
N GLU A 118 -1.19 10.42 8.96
CA GLU A 118 -2.10 9.54 9.70
C GLU A 118 -2.03 9.79 11.21
N ALA A 119 -0.82 9.95 11.77
CA ALA A 119 -0.65 10.32 13.17
C ALA A 119 -1.29 11.67 13.49
N MET A 120 -1.11 12.69 12.63
CA MET A 120 -1.77 13.99 12.78
C MET A 120 -3.29 13.88 12.72
N THR A 121 -3.83 13.08 11.78
CA THR A 121 -5.27 12.86 11.65
C THR A 121 -5.85 12.25 12.92
N MET A 122 -5.19 11.23 13.48
CA MET A 122 -5.61 10.61 14.74
C MET A 122 -5.55 11.60 15.92
N ASN A 123 -4.52 12.46 15.97
CA ASN A 123 -4.41 13.50 16.99
C ASN A 123 -5.55 14.53 16.91
N HIS A 124 -5.99 14.91 15.71
CA HIS A 124 -7.14 15.81 15.51
C HIS A 124 -8.47 15.15 15.87
N LEU A 125 -8.61 13.84 15.64
CA LEU A 125 -9.81 13.09 15.98
C LEU A 125 -9.95 12.86 17.49
N GLY A 126 -8.84 12.70 18.22
CA GLY A 126 -8.84 12.47 19.66
C GLY A 126 -9.78 11.30 20.05
N LYS A 127 -10.86 11.62 20.78
CA LYS A 127 -11.88 10.60 21.17
C LYS A 127 -12.80 10.17 20.00
N GLY A 128 -12.82 10.91 18.88
CA GLY A 128 -13.65 10.65 17.70
C GLY A 128 -12.97 9.71 16.68
N VAL A 129 -12.17 8.76 17.11
CA VAL A 129 -11.43 7.81 16.24
C VAL A 129 -12.36 7.05 15.28
N ASP A 130 -13.61 6.84 15.65
CA ASP A 130 -14.62 6.19 14.80
C ASP A 130 -14.88 6.97 13.48
N ASP A 131 -14.64 8.27 13.48
CA ASP A 131 -14.79 9.11 12.30
C ASP A 131 -13.59 9.04 11.33
N TYR A 132 -12.50 8.34 11.71
CA TYR A 132 -11.33 8.15 10.84
C TYR A 132 -11.70 7.55 9.48
N SER A 133 -12.58 6.56 9.46
CA SER A 133 -13.04 5.90 8.23
C SER A 133 -13.71 6.88 7.26
N LYS A 134 -14.47 7.88 7.78
CA LYS A 134 -15.14 8.90 6.97
C LYS A 134 -14.15 9.84 6.27
N ILE A 135 -13.01 10.12 6.91
CA ILE A 135 -11.93 10.91 6.33
C ILE A 135 -11.11 10.06 5.37
N ARG A 136 -10.77 8.82 5.76
CA ARG A 136 -9.89 7.93 5.00
C ARG A 136 -10.49 7.46 3.68
N VAL A 137 -11.83 7.33 3.58
CA VAL A 137 -12.53 6.92 2.35
C VAL A 137 -12.25 7.86 1.17
N TRP A 138 -11.98 9.15 1.42
CA TRP A 138 -11.60 10.09 0.37
C TRP A 138 -10.32 9.68 -0.36
N GLY A 139 -9.42 8.95 0.30
CA GLY A 139 -8.27 8.36 -0.35
C GLY A 139 -8.67 7.33 -1.42
N SER A 140 -9.62 6.44 -1.11
CA SER A 140 -10.11 5.47 -2.11
C SER A 140 -10.79 6.17 -3.29
N LEU A 141 -11.57 7.22 -3.04
CA LEU A 141 -12.19 8.03 -4.10
C LEU A 141 -11.13 8.73 -4.96
N GLY A 142 -10.07 9.29 -4.35
CA GLY A 142 -8.96 9.90 -5.06
C GLY A 142 -8.22 8.89 -5.96
N PHE A 143 -7.94 7.70 -5.44
CA PHE A 143 -7.34 6.61 -6.22
C PHE A 143 -8.19 6.23 -7.43
N ILE A 144 -9.49 5.96 -7.22
CA ILE A 144 -10.43 5.57 -8.27
C ILE A 144 -10.52 6.66 -9.34
N ALA A 145 -10.70 7.91 -8.94
CA ALA A 145 -10.80 9.03 -9.87
C ALA A 145 -9.53 9.19 -10.72
N ALA A 146 -8.36 9.07 -10.08
CA ALA A 146 -7.08 9.21 -10.76
C ALA A 146 -6.79 8.05 -11.71
N VAL A 147 -7.01 6.80 -11.30
CA VAL A 147 -6.70 5.66 -12.15
C VAL A 147 -7.62 5.58 -13.38
N VAL A 148 -8.90 5.91 -13.22
CA VAL A 148 -9.84 5.99 -14.36
C VAL A 148 -9.50 7.18 -15.25
N GLY A 149 -9.30 8.37 -14.68
CA GLY A 149 -8.99 9.58 -15.43
C GLY A 149 -7.67 9.47 -16.20
N VAL A 150 -6.61 8.92 -15.60
CA VAL A 150 -5.32 8.76 -16.27
C VAL A 150 -5.35 7.66 -17.33
N GLY A 151 -6.11 6.57 -17.10
CA GLY A 151 -6.35 5.58 -18.15
C GLY A 151 -6.90 6.21 -19.42
N TRP A 152 -7.83 7.15 -19.29
CA TRP A 152 -8.38 7.94 -20.40
C TRP A 152 -7.36 8.93 -20.99
N LEU A 153 -6.59 9.62 -20.15
CA LEU A 153 -5.58 10.57 -20.63
C LEU A 153 -4.47 9.87 -21.44
N ILE A 154 -4.10 8.65 -21.10
CA ILE A 154 -3.11 7.87 -21.86
C ILE A 154 -3.62 7.55 -23.27
N GLU A 155 -4.91 7.32 -23.47
CA GLU A 155 -5.47 7.07 -24.82
C GLU A 155 -5.45 8.33 -25.70
N ILE A 156 -5.52 9.52 -25.09
CA ILE A 156 -5.52 10.80 -25.82
C ILE A 156 -4.10 11.33 -26.07
N TYR A 157 -3.21 11.21 -25.05
CA TYR A 157 -1.91 11.88 -25.03
C TYR A 157 -0.71 10.94 -24.97
N ASP A 158 -0.97 9.61 -25.03
CA ASP A 158 0.03 8.59 -24.82
C ASP A 158 0.54 8.49 -23.34
N VAL A 159 1.30 7.43 -23.06
CA VAL A 159 1.83 7.11 -21.70
C VAL A 159 2.78 8.19 -21.17
N ALA A 160 3.36 9.03 -22.04
CA ALA A 160 4.19 10.17 -21.66
C ALA A 160 3.47 11.20 -20.76
N ILE A 161 2.11 11.16 -20.69
CA ILE A 161 1.33 12.00 -19.78
C ILE A 161 1.47 11.61 -18.31
N VAL A 162 1.90 10.36 -18.03
CA VAL A 162 1.98 9.80 -16.66
C VAL A 162 2.90 10.61 -15.75
N PRO A 163 4.18 10.87 -16.07
CA PRO A 163 5.06 11.67 -15.21
C PRO A 163 4.58 13.12 -15.05
N VAL A 164 3.95 13.70 -16.08
CA VAL A 164 3.38 15.06 -16.01
C VAL A 164 2.22 15.09 -15.00
N THR A 165 1.30 14.14 -15.11
CA THR A 165 0.16 14.02 -14.18
C THR A 165 0.62 13.79 -12.74
N LEU A 166 1.63 12.94 -12.52
CA LEU A 166 2.23 12.74 -11.19
C LEU A 166 2.81 14.04 -10.64
N LEU A 167 3.56 14.80 -11.45
CA LEU A 167 4.13 16.07 -11.01
C LEU A 167 3.03 17.09 -10.64
N VAL A 168 1.97 17.19 -11.42
CA VAL A 168 0.81 18.05 -11.11
C VAL A 168 0.17 17.61 -9.78
N LEU A 169 -0.06 16.32 -9.58
CA LEU A 169 -0.63 15.81 -8.34
C LEU A 169 0.27 16.05 -7.13
N PHE A 170 1.61 15.89 -7.24
CA PHE A 170 2.54 16.27 -6.18
C PHE A 170 2.46 17.76 -5.85
N GLY A 171 2.30 18.62 -6.85
CA GLY A 171 2.04 20.06 -6.65
C GLY A 171 0.75 20.31 -5.85
N ILE A 172 -0.34 19.59 -6.17
CA ILE A 172 -1.59 19.70 -5.43
C ILE A 172 -1.44 19.13 -4.00
N VAL A 173 -0.65 18.07 -3.80
CA VAL A 173 -0.30 17.58 -2.46
C VAL A 173 0.36 18.69 -1.64
N ILE A 174 1.34 19.42 -2.20
CA ILE A 174 1.97 20.56 -1.50
C ILE A 174 0.90 21.59 -1.08
N LEU A 175 0.03 21.99 -2.00
CA LEU A 175 -1.04 22.95 -1.68
C LEU A 175 -1.93 22.43 -0.55
N SER A 176 -2.32 21.15 -0.59
CA SER A 176 -3.17 20.54 0.44
C SER A 176 -2.49 20.53 1.81
N VAL A 177 -1.18 20.27 1.89
CA VAL A 177 -0.42 20.24 3.15
C VAL A 177 -0.31 21.63 3.78
N PHE A 178 -0.22 22.70 2.98
CA PHE A 178 -0.20 24.06 3.51
C PHE A 178 -1.55 24.52 4.09
N LEU A 179 -2.65 23.88 3.69
CA LEU A 179 -3.98 24.12 4.25
C LEU A 179 -4.21 23.39 5.59
N LEU A 180 -3.31 22.46 5.98
CA LEU A 180 -3.47 21.69 7.21
C LEU A 180 -3.15 22.55 8.45
N PRO A 181 -3.99 22.45 9.50
CA PRO A 181 -3.68 23.07 10.78
C PRO A 181 -2.60 22.25 11.52
N ALA A 182 -1.83 22.91 12.36
CA ALA A 182 -0.93 22.23 13.27
C ALA A 182 -1.71 21.39 14.29
N SER A 183 -1.28 20.16 14.54
CA SER A 183 -1.81 19.35 15.64
C SER A 183 -0.91 19.49 16.87
N ARG A 184 -1.50 19.47 18.06
CA ARG A 184 -0.71 19.40 19.30
C ARG A 184 -0.30 17.94 19.51
N LYS A 185 1.00 17.66 19.44
CA LYS A 185 1.54 16.35 19.77
C LYS A 185 1.70 16.23 21.28
N VAL A 186 1.17 15.17 21.87
CA VAL A 186 1.55 14.75 23.20
C VAL A 186 2.87 13.97 23.05
N LEU A 187 3.98 14.59 23.46
CA LEU A 187 5.29 13.92 23.47
C LEU A 187 5.21 12.71 24.40
N GLN A 188 5.32 11.51 23.82
CA GLN A 188 5.43 10.30 24.62
C GLN A 188 6.87 10.12 25.07
N THR A 189 7.14 10.38 26.32
CA THR A 189 8.46 10.24 26.97
C THR A 189 8.73 8.84 27.54
N GLU A 190 7.90 7.85 27.21
CA GLU A 190 8.08 6.52 27.76
C GLU A 190 9.26 5.78 27.12
N LYS A 191 10.09 5.15 28.00
CA LYS A 191 11.17 4.24 27.56
C LYS A 191 10.62 3.13 26.69
N GLN A 192 11.14 3.03 25.48
CA GLN A 192 10.73 1.99 24.52
C GLN A 192 11.27 0.62 24.98
N GLU A 193 10.38 -0.25 25.41
CA GLU A 193 10.74 -1.66 25.68
C GLU A 193 10.94 -2.46 24.39
N SER A 194 11.81 -3.47 24.43
CA SER A 194 12.08 -4.33 23.28
C SER A 194 10.87 -5.19 22.91
N ILE A 195 10.50 -5.21 21.61
CA ILE A 195 9.46 -6.10 21.07
C ILE A 195 9.99 -7.51 20.74
N LEU A 196 11.27 -7.76 20.96
CA LEU A 196 11.94 -8.99 20.51
C LEU A 196 11.35 -10.26 21.13
N SER A 197 10.90 -10.19 22.39
CA SER A 197 10.22 -11.31 23.07
C SER A 197 8.89 -11.68 22.40
N VAL A 198 8.14 -10.70 21.92
CA VAL A 198 6.87 -10.90 21.19
C VAL A 198 7.18 -11.47 19.80
N VAL A 199 8.13 -10.89 19.09
CA VAL A 199 8.52 -11.31 17.73
C VAL A 199 9.01 -12.77 17.71
N LYS A 200 9.74 -13.22 18.75
CA LYS A 200 10.24 -14.61 18.85
C LYS A 200 9.16 -15.67 19.08
N GLN A 201 7.92 -15.29 19.35
CA GLN A 201 6.82 -16.25 19.48
C GLN A 201 6.56 -16.94 18.12
N PRO A 202 6.46 -18.29 18.07
CA PRO A 202 6.29 -19.00 16.80
C PRO A 202 5.09 -18.54 15.96
N VAL A 203 3.98 -18.20 16.62
CA VAL A 203 2.77 -17.69 15.94
C VAL A 203 2.99 -16.31 15.33
N VAL A 204 3.78 -15.44 15.98
CA VAL A 204 4.10 -14.09 15.48
C VAL A 204 5.08 -14.17 14.32
N LEU A 205 6.11 -15.03 14.44
CA LEU A 205 7.02 -15.31 13.33
C LEU A 205 6.28 -15.86 12.11
N ALA A 206 5.35 -16.80 12.32
CA ALA A 206 4.51 -17.32 11.24
C ALA A 206 3.67 -16.22 10.60
N LEU A 207 3.06 -15.34 11.40
CA LEU A 207 2.27 -14.21 10.88
C LEU A 207 3.15 -13.25 10.06
N ILE A 208 4.35 -12.94 10.52
CA ILE A 208 5.33 -12.11 9.81
C ILE A 208 5.69 -12.74 8.45
N VAL A 209 5.99 -14.05 8.42
CA VAL A 209 6.29 -14.77 7.19
C VAL A 209 5.10 -14.77 6.23
N VAL A 210 3.88 -14.98 6.73
CA VAL A 210 2.65 -14.95 5.92
C VAL A 210 2.43 -13.56 5.31
N CYS A 211 2.62 -12.51 6.09
CA CYS A 211 2.51 -11.13 5.60
C CYS A 211 3.56 -10.80 4.53
N PHE A 212 4.80 -11.25 4.73
CA PHE A 212 5.87 -11.12 3.74
C PHE A 212 5.52 -11.84 2.43
N LEU A 213 5.16 -13.13 2.51
CA LEU A 213 4.86 -13.95 1.33
C LEU A 213 3.65 -13.45 0.55
N LEU A 214 2.62 -12.95 1.24
CA LEU A 214 1.49 -12.36 0.56
C LEU A 214 1.90 -11.11 -0.24
N GLN A 215 2.64 -10.19 0.38
CA GLN A 215 3.07 -8.99 -0.33
C GLN A 215 4.14 -9.28 -1.38
N PHE A 216 5.01 -10.27 -1.17
CA PHE A 216 5.86 -10.81 -2.22
C PHE A 216 5.04 -11.24 -3.43
N SER A 217 3.93 -11.97 -3.22
CA SER A 217 3.05 -12.43 -4.30
C SER A 217 2.37 -11.30 -5.07
N HIS A 218 2.16 -10.13 -4.43
CA HIS A 218 1.62 -8.95 -5.08
C HIS A 218 2.67 -8.21 -5.95
N GLY A 219 3.94 -8.59 -5.89
CA GLY A 219 5.00 -7.98 -6.70
C GLY A 219 4.69 -8.02 -8.20
N SER A 220 4.29 -9.18 -8.74
CA SER A 220 3.88 -9.31 -10.15
C SER A 220 2.68 -8.43 -10.49
N TYR A 221 1.73 -8.32 -9.58
CA TYR A 221 0.53 -7.51 -9.79
C TYR A 221 0.84 -6.01 -9.79
N TYR A 222 1.51 -5.50 -8.77
CA TYR A 222 1.81 -4.06 -8.67
C TYR A 222 2.85 -3.59 -9.70
N THR A 223 3.71 -4.48 -10.17
CA THR A 223 4.74 -4.13 -11.14
C THR A 223 4.27 -4.32 -12.60
N PHE A 224 3.61 -5.44 -12.90
CA PHE A 224 3.42 -5.86 -14.28
C PHE A 224 1.96 -6.04 -14.73
N TYR A 225 0.97 -5.95 -13.82
CA TYR A 225 -0.41 -6.21 -14.23
C TYR A 225 -0.91 -5.32 -15.37
N SER A 226 -0.62 -4.03 -15.32
CA SER A 226 -1.01 -3.12 -16.40
C SER A 226 -0.26 -3.39 -17.70
N ILE A 227 1.03 -3.74 -17.64
CA ILE A 227 1.81 -4.19 -18.79
C ILE A 227 1.22 -5.47 -19.38
N TYR A 228 0.88 -6.42 -18.51
CA TYR A 228 0.30 -7.71 -18.92
C TYR A 228 -1.02 -7.54 -19.66
N LEU A 229 -1.89 -6.69 -19.14
CA LEU A 229 -3.16 -6.38 -19.80
C LEU A 229 -2.94 -5.66 -21.14
N GLN A 230 -2.04 -4.67 -21.19
CA GLN A 230 -1.74 -3.94 -22.42
C GLN A 230 -1.19 -4.87 -23.51
N ASP A 231 -0.30 -5.80 -23.16
CA ASP A 231 0.28 -6.79 -24.08
C ASP A 231 -0.76 -7.77 -24.63
N HIS A 232 -1.92 -7.93 -23.94
CA HIS A 232 -3.06 -8.74 -24.37
C HIS A 232 -4.20 -7.89 -24.95
N GLY A 233 -3.91 -6.66 -25.38
CA GLY A 233 -4.85 -5.83 -26.15
C GLY A 233 -5.85 -5.02 -25.33
N TYR A 234 -5.72 -4.96 -24.00
CA TYR A 234 -6.57 -4.08 -23.19
C TYR A 234 -6.16 -2.62 -23.37
N GLN A 235 -7.13 -1.76 -23.57
CA GLN A 235 -6.92 -0.31 -23.64
C GLN A 235 -6.60 0.26 -22.24
N SER A 236 -5.90 1.40 -22.19
CA SER A 236 -5.50 2.01 -20.91
C SER A 236 -6.70 2.43 -20.04
N SER A 237 -7.82 2.83 -20.64
CA SER A 237 -9.06 3.10 -19.93
C SER A 237 -9.64 1.84 -19.28
N GLN A 238 -9.62 0.70 -19.97
CA GLN A 238 -10.07 -0.59 -19.43
C GLN A 238 -9.18 -1.02 -18.26
N ILE A 239 -7.87 -0.85 -18.38
CA ILE A 239 -6.91 -1.08 -17.29
C ILE A 239 -7.26 -0.22 -16.08
N GLY A 240 -7.50 1.07 -16.28
CA GLY A 240 -7.93 1.99 -15.22
C GLY A 240 -9.22 1.54 -14.53
N TRP A 241 -10.23 1.11 -15.28
CA TRP A 241 -11.47 0.59 -14.69
C TRP A 241 -11.28 -0.71 -13.93
N LEU A 242 -10.42 -1.62 -14.38
CA LEU A 242 -10.10 -2.85 -13.67
C LEU A 242 -9.41 -2.57 -12.33
N TRP A 243 -8.47 -1.63 -12.27
CA TRP A 243 -7.87 -1.20 -11.00
C TRP A 243 -8.91 -0.56 -10.07
N ALA A 244 -9.75 0.33 -10.61
CA ALA A 244 -10.84 0.97 -9.86
C ALA A 244 -11.82 -0.05 -9.28
N LEU A 245 -12.18 -1.09 -10.05
CA LEU A 245 -13.04 -2.18 -9.60
C LEU A 245 -12.47 -2.91 -8.38
N GLY A 246 -11.16 -3.20 -8.39
CA GLY A 246 -10.50 -3.84 -7.25
C GLY A 246 -10.63 -3.00 -5.97
N VAL A 247 -10.35 -1.70 -6.06
CA VAL A 247 -10.46 -0.77 -4.91
C VAL A 247 -11.92 -0.57 -4.49
N LEU A 248 -12.86 -0.53 -5.43
CA LEU A 248 -14.29 -0.43 -5.11
C LEU A 248 -14.77 -1.67 -4.34
N ALA A 249 -14.38 -2.86 -4.79
CA ALA A 249 -14.69 -4.11 -4.09
C ALA A 249 -14.11 -4.15 -2.66
N GLU A 250 -12.92 -3.58 -2.47
CA GLU A 250 -12.29 -3.41 -1.16
C GLU A 250 -13.10 -2.47 -0.25
N VAL A 251 -13.50 -1.30 -0.76
CA VAL A 251 -14.34 -0.35 -0.01
C VAL A 251 -15.64 -1.00 0.42
N ILE A 252 -16.31 -1.75 -0.47
CA ILE A 252 -17.54 -2.48 -0.12
C ILE A 252 -17.27 -3.52 0.97
N LEU A 253 -16.16 -4.27 0.88
CA LEU A 253 -15.78 -5.24 1.92
C LEU A 253 -15.61 -4.57 3.28
N PHE A 254 -14.93 -3.41 3.35
CA PHE A 254 -14.71 -2.71 4.61
C PHE A 254 -15.99 -2.25 5.30
N LEU A 255 -17.06 -1.98 4.56
CA LEU A 255 -18.37 -1.68 5.16
C LEU A 255 -18.95 -2.86 5.96
N TYR A 256 -18.57 -4.10 5.62
CA TYR A 256 -19.08 -5.32 6.25
C TYR A 256 -18.07 -6.04 7.15
N ILE A 257 -16.81 -5.60 7.19
CA ILE A 257 -15.72 -6.29 7.89
C ILE A 257 -16.02 -6.48 9.39
N HIS A 258 -16.68 -5.50 10.03
CA HIS A 258 -17.09 -5.54 11.43
C HIS A 258 -18.09 -6.67 11.75
N ARG A 259 -18.81 -7.17 10.74
CA ARG A 259 -19.74 -8.32 10.86
C ARG A 259 -19.07 -9.64 10.46
N ILE A 260 -18.16 -9.59 9.50
CA ILE A 260 -17.49 -10.78 8.94
C ILE A 260 -16.46 -11.33 9.92
N LEU A 261 -15.61 -10.46 10.48
CA LEU A 261 -14.47 -10.87 11.30
C LEU A 261 -14.90 -11.59 12.60
N PRO A 262 -15.88 -11.09 13.39
CA PRO A 262 -16.36 -11.80 14.57
C PRO A 262 -17.08 -13.12 14.25
N LYS A 263 -17.81 -13.16 13.12
CA LYS A 263 -18.62 -14.34 12.74
C LYS A 263 -17.77 -15.54 12.35
N PHE A 264 -16.72 -15.34 11.55
CA PHE A 264 -15.93 -16.43 10.97
C PHE A 264 -14.59 -16.65 11.67
N GLY A 265 -14.08 -15.64 12.38
CA GLY A 265 -12.83 -15.69 13.10
C GLY A 265 -11.57 -15.54 12.20
N HIS A 266 -10.48 -15.09 12.82
CA HIS A 266 -9.25 -14.69 12.11
C HIS A 266 -8.62 -15.83 11.30
N ARG A 267 -8.51 -17.03 11.87
CA ARG A 267 -7.82 -18.17 11.23
C ARG A 267 -8.54 -18.62 9.96
N PHE A 268 -9.85 -18.80 10.02
CA PHE A 268 -10.64 -19.22 8.87
C PHE A 268 -10.56 -18.20 7.75
N LEU A 269 -10.76 -16.92 8.09
CA LEU A 269 -10.71 -15.85 7.11
C LEU A 269 -9.30 -15.67 6.53
N LEU A 270 -8.23 -15.87 7.31
CA LEU A 270 -6.86 -15.82 6.81
C LEU A 270 -6.58 -16.94 5.81
N LEU A 271 -7.01 -18.16 6.09
CA LEU A 271 -6.89 -19.29 5.15
C LEU A 271 -7.74 -19.06 3.89
N LEU A 272 -8.97 -18.58 4.04
CA LEU A 272 -9.84 -18.27 2.92
C LEU A 272 -9.23 -17.19 2.01
N THR A 273 -8.71 -16.11 2.60
CA THR A 273 -8.11 -15.02 1.82
C THR A 273 -6.87 -15.50 1.06
N LEU A 274 -6.03 -16.36 1.66
CA LEU A 274 -4.87 -16.94 0.99
C LEU A 274 -5.29 -17.86 -0.16
N ALA A 275 -6.31 -18.72 0.04
CA ALA A 275 -6.83 -19.57 -1.03
C ALA A 275 -7.39 -18.75 -2.21
N LEU A 276 -8.19 -17.71 -1.91
CA LEU A 276 -8.75 -16.81 -2.92
C LEU A 276 -7.65 -15.99 -3.63
N THR A 277 -6.57 -15.64 -2.94
CA THR A 277 -5.42 -14.97 -3.54
C THR A 277 -4.68 -15.87 -4.51
N ALA A 278 -4.43 -17.13 -4.13
CA ALA A 278 -3.81 -18.11 -5.05
C ALA A 278 -4.67 -18.33 -6.30
N LEU A 279 -5.99 -18.49 -6.11
CA LEU A 279 -6.94 -18.58 -7.23
C LEU A 279 -6.87 -17.33 -8.12
N ARG A 280 -6.86 -16.13 -7.53
CA ARG A 280 -6.76 -14.88 -8.28
C ARG A 280 -5.53 -14.83 -9.17
N TRP A 281 -4.35 -15.21 -8.65
CA TRP A 281 -3.12 -15.23 -9.44
C TRP A 281 -3.17 -16.24 -10.60
N LEU A 282 -3.75 -17.43 -10.38
CA LEU A 282 -3.93 -18.42 -11.43
C LEU A 282 -4.94 -17.97 -12.49
N LEU A 283 -6.03 -17.30 -12.09
CA LEU A 283 -6.98 -16.71 -13.04
C LEU A 283 -6.31 -15.65 -13.93
N ILE A 284 -5.49 -14.77 -13.35
CA ILE A 284 -4.73 -13.77 -14.12
C ILE A 284 -3.70 -14.47 -15.01
N ALA A 285 -2.97 -15.46 -14.50
CA ALA A 285 -1.91 -16.15 -15.23
C ALA A 285 -2.40 -16.85 -16.52
N PHE A 286 -3.56 -17.51 -16.45
CA PHE A 286 -4.00 -18.42 -17.51
C PHE A 286 -5.18 -17.91 -18.34
N PHE A 287 -5.89 -16.88 -17.89
CA PHE A 287 -7.13 -16.44 -18.52
C PHE A 287 -7.14 -14.94 -18.82
N VAL A 288 -5.98 -14.34 -19.06
CA VAL A 288 -5.87 -12.89 -19.32
C VAL A 288 -6.67 -12.44 -20.55
N GLU A 289 -6.86 -13.29 -21.54
CA GLU A 289 -7.64 -12.99 -22.75
C GLU A 289 -9.15 -12.91 -22.48
N SER A 290 -9.62 -13.50 -21.36
CA SER A 290 -11.03 -13.47 -20.99
C SER A 290 -11.34 -12.29 -20.07
N SER A 291 -11.91 -11.21 -20.62
CA SER A 291 -12.28 -10.01 -19.84
C SER A 291 -13.21 -10.35 -18.68
N SER A 292 -14.11 -11.32 -18.81
CA SER A 292 -15.01 -11.74 -17.73
C SER A 292 -14.28 -12.38 -16.57
N ILE A 293 -13.24 -13.20 -16.85
CA ILE A 293 -12.42 -13.83 -15.81
C ILE A 293 -11.52 -12.79 -15.16
N ILE A 294 -10.95 -11.87 -15.91
CA ILE A 294 -10.17 -10.75 -15.36
C ILE A 294 -11.03 -9.85 -14.48
N PHE A 295 -12.27 -9.57 -14.88
CA PHE A 295 -13.23 -8.84 -14.02
C PHE A 295 -13.47 -9.58 -12.70
N LEU A 296 -13.70 -10.89 -12.72
CA LEU A 296 -13.85 -11.71 -11.51
C LEU A 296 -12.57 -11.71 -10.66
N ALA A 297 -11.41 -11.84 -11.29
CA ALA A 297 -10.12 -11.77 -10.60
C ALA A 297 -9.91 -10.42 -9.89
N GLN A 298 -10.42 -9.32 -10.45
CA GLN A 298 -10.36 -8.02 -9.78
C GLN A 298 -11.32 -7.90 -8.59
N LEU A 299 -12.49 -8.51 -8.63
CA LEU A 299 -13.35 -8.58 -7.44
C LEU A 299 -12.66 -9.34 -6.28
N LEU A 300 -11.85 -10.36 -6.59
CA LEU A 300 -11.06 -11.08 -5.58
C LEU A 300 -9.97 -10.20 -4.92
N HIS A 301 -9.70 -8.99 -5.45
CA HIS A 301 -8.81 -8.02 -4.80
C HIS A 301 -9.26 -7.68 -3.39
N ALA A 302 -10.56 -7.54 -3.17
CA ALA A 302 -11.12 -7.31 -1.85
C ALA A 302 -10.68 -8.38 -0.82
N ALA A 303 -10.63 -9.65 -1.23
CA ALA A 303 -10.15 -10.72 -0.36
C ALA A 303 -8.62 -10.69 -0.24
N SER A 304 -7.89 -10.59 -1.37
CA SER A 304 -6.43 -10.72 -1.40
C SER A 304 -5.70 -9.54 -0.74
N PHE A 305 -6.32 -8.36 -0.70
CA PHE A 305 -5.76 -7.17 -0.07
C PHE A 305 -6.61 -6.70 1.13
N GLY A 306 -7.85 -6.30 0.93
CA GLY A 306 -8.67 -5.67 1.97
C GLY A 306 -8.92 -6.58 3.18
N LEU A 307 -9.43 -7.80 2.95
CA LEU A 307 -9.70 -8.74 4.03
C LEU A 307 -8.41 -9.18 4.73
N PHE A 308 -7.36 -9.49 3.97
CA PHE A 308 -6.06 -9.85 4.52
C PHE A 308 -5.49 -8.74 5.40
N HIS A 309 -5.52 -7.49 4.92
CA HIS A 309 -5.03 -6.33 5.65
C HIS A 309 -5.76 -6.14 6.99
N ALA A 310 -7.09 -6.19 6.98
CA ALA A 310 -7.90 -6.07 8.19
C ALA A 310 -7.60 -7.18 9.21
N ILE A 311 -7.47 -8.44 8.76
CA ILE A 311 -7.12 -9.57 9.63
C ILE A 311 -5.72 -9.39 10.20
N SER A 312 -4.75 -9.01 9.37
CA SER A 312 -3.37 -8.83 9.78
C SER A 312 -3.24 -7.73 10.83
N ILE A 313 -3.84 -6.55 10.61
CA ILE A 313 -3.88 -5.47 11.61
C ILE A 313 -4.49 -5.98 12.92
N SER A 314 -5.63 -6.66 12.86
CA SER A 314 -6.30 -7.19 14.06
C SER A 314 -5.41 -8.19 14.82
N LEU A 315 -4.68 -9.07 14.11
CA LEU A 315 -3.75 -10.02 14.74
C LEU A 315 -2.53 -9.31 15.32
N PHE A 316 -1.94 -8.33 14.62
CA PHE A 316 -0.85 -7.54 15.17
C PHE A 316 -1.27 -6.77 16.41
N HIS A 317 -2.46 -6.16 16.45
CA HIS A 317 -3.01 -5.52 17.65
C HIS A 317 -3.18 -6.51 18.81
N ARG A 318 -3.55 -7.74 18.52
CA ARG A 318 -3.73 -8.79 19.54
C ARG A 318 -2.42 -9.26 20.15
N TYR A 319 -1.33 -9.37 19.37
CA TYR A 319 -0.04 -9.84 19.87
C TYR A 319 0.84 -8.71 20.41
N PHE A 320 0.73 -7.51 19.88
CA PHE A 320 1.47 -6.33 20.29
C PHE A 320 0.55 -5.39 21.08
N VAL A 321 0.43 -5.61 22.39
CA VAL A 321 -0.50 -4.85 23.25
C VAL A 321 0.16 -3.62 23.90
N GLY A 322 -0.65 -2.64 24.27
CA GLY A 322 -0.20 -1.43 24.99
C GLY A 322 0.87 -0.65 24.20
N LYS A 323 1.99 -0.32 24.85
CA LYS A 323 3.10 0.45 24.25
C LYS A 323 3.79 -0.22 23.06
N HIS A 324 3.58 -1.52 22.85
CA HIS A 324 4.13 -2.24 21.71
C HIS A 324 3.29 -2.14 20.43
N GLN A 325 2.06 -1.65 20.52
CA GLN A 325 1.08 -1.66 19.42
C GLN A 325 1.56 -0.89 18.18
N GLY A 326 2.04 0.34 18.33
CA GLY A 326 2.57 1.14 17.23
C GLY A 326 3.80 0.48 16.58
N ARG A 327 4.68 -0.14 17.37
CA ARG A 327 5.85 -0.87 16.85
C ARG A 327 5.47 -2.15 16.11
N GLY A 328 4.42 -2.84 16.57
CA GLY A 328 3.85 -3.99 15.87
C GLY A 328 3.30 -3.59 14.49
N GLN A 329 2.57 -2.49 14.41
CA GLN A 329 2.07 -1.97 13.13
C GLN A 329 3.20 -1.52 12.20
N ALA A 330 4.22 -0.84 12.72
CA ALA A 330 5.40 -0.45 11.94
C ALA A 330 6.14 -1.69 11.40
N LEU A 331 6.29 -2.73 12.22
CA LEU A 331 6.88 -4.01 11.79
C LEU A 331 6.04 -4.66 10.67
N TYR A 332 4.72 -4.70 10.83
CA TYR A 332 3.81 -5.19 9.79
C TYR A 332 4.00 -4.43 8.47
N ALA A 333 3.97 -3.12 8.51
CA ALA A 333 4.11 -2.29 7.32
C ALA A 333 5.48 -2.48 6.63
N SER A 334 6.57 -2.50 7.40
CA SER A 334 7.93 -2.68 6.87
C SER A 334 8.16 -4.05 6.27
N VAL A 335 7.71 -5.12 6.96
CA VAL A 335 7.90 -6.48 6.46
C VAL A 335 7.00 -6.76 5.26
N SER A 336 5.74 -6.31 5.32
CA SER A 336 4.79 -6.54 4.23
C SER A 336 5.09 -5.63 3.04
N PHE A 337 4.68 -4.36 3.15
CA PHE A 337 4.74 -3.41 2.02
C PHE A 337 6.17 -2.99 1.66
N GLY A 338 7.08 -2.98 2.64
CA GLY A 338 8.49 -2.70 2.42
C GLY A 338 9.22 -3.92 1.86
N ALA A 339 9.59 -4.87 2.71
CA ALA A 339 10.44 -6.00 2.33
C ALA A 339 9.74 -6.97 1.36
N GLY A 340 8.50 -7.40 1.67
CA GLY A 340 7.72 -8.28 0.80
C GLY A 340 7.47 -7.66 -0.56
N GLY A 341 7.05 -6.38 -0.59
CA GLY A 341 6.84 -5.65 -1.84
C GLY A 341 8.13 -5.47 -2.66
N ALA A 342 9.25 -5.11 -2.02
CA ALA A 342 10.53 -4.91 -2.70
C ALA A 342 11.07 -6.21 -3.30
N VAL A 343 11.16 -7.27 -2.49
CA VAL A 343 11.65 -8.58 -2.96
C VAL A 343 10.71 -9.16 -4.00
N GLY A 344 9.38 -8.99 -3.82
CA GLY A 344 8.37 -9.44 -4.79
C GLY A 344 8.49 -8.71 -6.13
N SER A 345 8.66 -7.39 -6.14
CA SER A 345 8.83 -6.62 -7.39
C SER A 345 10.14 -6.98 -8.09
N LEU A 346 11.25 -7.09 -7.34
CA LEU A 346 12.54 -7.50 -7.88
C LEU A 346 12.47 -8.89 -8.51
N PHE A 347 11.92 -9.86 -7.76
CA PHE A 347 11.77 -11.22 -8.25
C PHE A 347 10.82 -11.32 -9.43
N SER A 348 9.72 -10.54 -9.43
CA SER A 348 8.77 -10.53 -10.54
C SER A 348 9.40 -9.98 -11.83
N GLY A 349 10.26 -8.94 -11.74
CA GLY A 349 11.02 -8.44 -12.88
C GLY A 349 11.92 -9.52 -13.49
N PHE A 350 12.72 -10.16 -12.65
CA PHE A 350 13.58 -11.27 -13.06
C PHE A 350 12.78 -12.44 -13.66
N SER A 351 11.73 -12.89 -12.97
CA SER A 351 10.93 -14.03 -13.45
C SER A 351 10.18 -13.71 -14.75
N TRP A 352 9.75 -12.47 -14.92
CA TRP A 352 9.11 -12.00 -16.15
C TRP A 352 10.05 -12.02 -17.34
N GLU A 353 11.28 -11.50 -17.16
CA GLU A 353 12.31 -11.41 -18.20
C GLU A 353 12.75 -12.80 -18.69
N TYR A 354 13.02 -13.72 -17.75
CA TYR A 354 13.64 -15.01 -18.10
C TYR A 354 12.64 -16.16 -18.31
N PHE A 355 11.47 -16.12 -17.68
CA PHE A 355 10.49 -17.21 -17.72
C PHE A 355 9.11 -16.79 -18.25
N GLY A 356 8.92 -15.50 -18.51
CA GLY A 356 7.67 -14.95 -19.05
C GLY A 356 6.62 -14.59 -18.00
N SER A 357 5.63 -13.86 -18.48
CA SER A 357 4.55 -13.27 -17.67
C SER A 357 3.72 -14.28 -16.87
N THR A 358 3.31 -15.38 -17.53
CA THR A 358 2.51 -16.42 -16.90
C THR A 358 3.21 -17.05 -15.70
N ILE A 359 4.52 -17.37 -15.84
CA ILE A 359 5.31 -17.98 -14.77
C ILE A 359 5.45 -17.03 -13.58
N SER A 360 5.60 -15.72 -13.82
CA SER A 360 5.67 -14.73 -12.75
C SER A 360 4.41 -14.75 -11.86
N PHE A 361 3.21 -14.85 -12.43
CA PHE A 361 1.97 -15.01 -11.67
C PHE A 361 1.82 -16.38 -11.02
N VAL A 362 2.30 -17.46 -11.67
CA VAL A 362 2.30 -18.81 -11.07
C VAL A 362 3.19 -18.86 -9.83
N VAL A 363 4.38 -18.24 -9.87
CA VAL A 363 5.26 -18.12 -8.68
C VAL A 363 4.59 -17.32 -7.58
N SER A 364 3.87 -16.25 -7.94
CA SER A 364 3.05 -15.49 -6.98
C SER A 364 2.00 -16.38 -6.30
N ALA A 365 1.32 -17.26 -7.04
CA ALA A 365 0.38 -18.22 -6.49
C ALA A 365 1.06 -19.24 -5.57
N LEU A 366 2.24 -19.76 -5.95
CA LEU A 366 3.01 -20.71 -5.13
C LEU A 366 3.46 -20.08 -3.80
N ALA A 367 3.89 -18.82 -3.81
CA ALA A 367 4.25 -18.09 -2.58
C ALA A 367 3.05 -18.01 -1.61
N VAL A 368 1.86 -17.77 -2.14
CA VAL A 368 0.63 -17.74 -1.32
C VAL A 368 0.24 -19.14 -0.83
N CYS A 369 0.45 -20.18 -1.62
CA CYS A 369 0.26 -21.57 -1.17
C CYS A 369 1.19 -21.91 0.01
N ILE A 370 2.45 -21.45 -0.02
CA ILE A 370 3.37 -21.61 1.10
C ILE A 370 2.82 -20.83 2.32
N ALA A 371 2.37 -19.59 2.14
CA ALA A 371 1.74 -18.81 3.22
C ALA A 371 0.50 -19.51 3.81
N PHE A 372 -0.31 -20.17 2.97
CA PHE A 372 -1.45 -20.98 3.41
C PHE A 372 -1.00 -22.15 4.31
N ILE A 373 0.03 -22.90 3.91
CA ILE A 373 0.59 -24.02 4.69
C ILE A 373 1.14 -23.52 6.03
N VAL A 374 1.89 -22.40 6.03
CA VAL A 374 2.40 -21.77 7.27
C VAL A 374 1.25 -21.36 8.19
N THR A 375 0.21 -20.73 7.65
CA THR A 375 -0.98 -20.34 8.40
C THR A 375 -1.67 -21.56 9.01
N TYR A 376 -1.87 -22.59 8.21
CA TYR A 376 -2.53 -23.83 8.66
C TYR A 376 -1.77 -24.50 9.80
N ARG A 377 -0.43 -24.54 9.73
CA ARG A 377 0.43 -25.21 10.71
C ARG A 377 0.65 -24.43 12.00
N TYR A 378 0.81 -23.11 11.92
CA TYR A 378 1.34 -22.32 13.03
C TYR A 378 0.39 -21.26 13.59
N ILE A 379 -0.62 -20.82 12.83
CA ILE A 379 -1.55 -19.79 13.30
C ILE A 379 -2.81 -20.46 13.88
N HIS A 380 -2.71 -20.86 15.15
CA HIS A 380 -3.83 -21.39 15.94
C HIS A 380 -4.37 -20.30 16.85
N VAL A 381 -5.42 -19.60 16.44
CA VAL A 381 -6.10 -18.61 17.29
C VAL A 381 -6.97 -19.37 18.28
N ARG A 382 -6.52 -19.52 19.53
CA ARG A 382 -7.32 -20.09 20.60
C ARG A 382 -8.61 -19.27 20.76
N LYS A 383 -9.78 -19.96 20.72
CA LYS A 383 -11.04 -19.41 21.18
C LYS A 383 -10.94 -19.24 22.70
N GLY A 384 -10.67 -18.06 23.18
CA GLY A 384 -10.61 -17.84 24.63
C GLY A 384 -9.73 -16.65 24.99
N PHE A 385 -10.25 -15.45 24.81
CA PHE A 385 -9.93 -14.19 25.49
C PHE A 385 -11.03 -13.17 25.11
N HIS A 386 -12.29 -13.58 25.28
CA HIS A 386 -13.38 -12.64 25.50
C HIS A 386 -13.69 -12.71 26.99
N ASN A 387 -13.49 -11.63 27.67
CA ASN A 387 -13.73 -11.29 29.07
C ASN A 387 -12.44 -11.19 29.91
N GLU A 388 -11.79 -10.06 29.77
CA GLU A 388 -11.15 -9.33 30.87
C GLU A 388 -10.86 -7.93 30.34
N SER A 389 -11.85 -7.07 30.42
CA SER A 389 -11.69 -5.62 30.57
C SER A 389 -13.09 -5.02 30.75
N VAL A 390 -13.45 -4.88 32.02
CA VAL A 390 -14.32 -3.80 32.48
C VAL A 390 -13.47 -2.56 32.65
#